data_5f275cca0efe0d7fac808d162239e662
#
_entry.id   5f275cca0efe0d7fac808d162239e662
#
_cell.length_a   1.000
_cell.length_b   1.000
_cell.length_c   1.000
_cell.angle_alpha   90.00
_cell.angle_beta   90.00
_cell.angle_gamma   90.00
#
_symmetry.space_group_name_H-M   'P 1'
#
loop_
_entity.id
_entity.type
_entity.pdbx_description
1 polymer ?
#
loop_
_entity_poly.entity_id
_entity_poly.type
_entity_poly.pdbx_seq_one_letter_code
_entity_poly.pdbx_strand_id
1 'polypeptide(L)'
;MSERKPYATDLSDERWALIEPVITAWKAAHPSVSGHQGKYQMREIVNAIMYQSRTGCQWSLLPHDLPPRSAVMYYYTAWRKDGTDKTIHDLLRFQVREKNRRLADPSLVVLDTQSVRAAAGVPKTTTGRDAAKKVPGRKRGLATDVLGLVIAVVVAAASIHDNAIGNALLDRVAAATPPGSVQTALVDQGFKNSVVAHGATRGIAVKIVERNPAGAGFVPQPKRWVVEQTYGTMSLHRRLVRDYEHDPASSESRVYWAMTDVMSRRLAGPSTPAWRTT
;
A
#
# COMPACT_ATOMS: atom_id res chain seq x y z
N MET A 1 25.65 -8.01 -21.96
CA MET A 1 24.44 -8.79 -21.63
C MET A 1 23.38 -8.38 -22.64
N SER A 2 22.75 -9.31 -23.34
CA SER A 2 21.66 -8.97 -24.25
C SER A 2 20.55 -8.33 -23.41
N GLU A 3 20.07 -7.19 -23.88
CA GLU A 3 18.96 -6.49 -23.25
C GLU A 3 17.74 -7.40 -23.30
N ARG A 4 17.17 -7.76 -22.13
CA ARG A 4 15.97 -8.60 -22.10
C ARG A 4 14.77 -7.83 -22.64
N LYS A 5 13.83 -8.54 -23.23
CA LYS A 5 12.56 -7.94 -23.64
C LYS A 5 11.80 -7.42 -22.40
N PRO A 6 11.34 -6.15 -22.39
CA PRO A 6 10.65 -5.59 -21.23
C PRO A 6 9.29 -6.24 -20.99
N TYR A 7 8.95 -6.44 -19.73
CA TYR A 7 7.60 -6.81 -19.29
C TYR A 7 6.72 -5.57 -19.16
N ALA A 8 5.41 -5.74 -19.30
CA ALA A 8 4.43 -4.65 -19.10
C ALA A 8 4.46 -4.05 -17.67
N THR A 9 5.12 -4.73 -16.74
CA THR A 9 5.31 -4.29 -15.36
C THR A 9 6.56 -3.47 -15.14
N ASP A 10 7.48 -3.45 -16.10
CA ASP A 10 8.75 -2.76 -15.95
C ASP A 10 8.56 -1.25 -15.85
N LEU A 11 9.45 -0.63 -15.12
CA LEU A 11 9.50 0.82 -15.01
C LEU A 11 10.02 1.41 -16.32
N SER A 12 9.29 2.38 -16.88
CA SER A 12 9.85 3.26 -17.92
C SER A 12 10.96 4.14 -17.33
N ASP A 13 11.73 4.84 -18.17
CA ASP A 13 12.81 5.72 -17.71
C ASP A 13 12.26 6.84 -16.82
N GLU A 14 11.12 7.42 -17.19
CA GLU A 14 10.45 8.46 -16.42
C GLU A 14 9.97 7.93 -15.04
N ARG A 15 9.46 6.71 -15.01
CA ARG A 15 9.03 6.08 -13.74
C ARG A 15 10.20 5.71 -12.86
N TRP A 16 11.30 5.23 -13.45
CA TRP A 16 12.52 4.94 -12.72
C TRP A 16 13.12 6.21 -12.11
N ALA A 17 13.22 7.29 -12.87
CA ALA A 17 13.76 8.57 -12.41
C ALA A 17 13.04 9.12 -11.15
N LEU A 18 11.75 8.78 -10.94
CA LEU A 18 11.01 9.14 -9.73
C LEU A 18 11.48 8.38 -8.47
N ILE A 19 12.00 7.17 -8.65
CA ILE A 19 12.34 6.23 -7.56
C ILE A 19 13.86 6.18 -7.32
N GLU A 20 14.62 6.32 -8.38
CA GLU A 20 16.07 6.17 -8.40
C GLU A 20 16.81 6.98 -7.32
N PRO A 21 16.48 8.26 -7.04
CA PRO A 21 17.19 9.03 -6.03
C PRO A 21 17.16 8.39 -4.64
N VAL A 22 16.02 7.83 -4.23
CA VAL A 22 15.87 7.15 -2.94
C VAL A 22 16.68 5.86 -2.90
N ILE A 23 16.63 5.08 -3.97
CA ILE A 23 17.36 3.80 -4.07
C ILE A 23 18.88 4.05 -4.11
N THR A 24 19.33 5.09 -4.82
CA THR A 24 20.74 5.47 -4.91
C THR A 24 21.27 5.94 -3.56
N ALA A 25 20.51 6.79 -2.86
CA ALA A 25 20.85 7.23 -1.51
C ALA A 25 20.93 6.05 -0.54
N TRP A 26 19.96 5.14 -0.61
CA TRP A 26 19.99 3.92 0.20
C TRP A 26 21.26 3.09 -0.07
N LYS A 27 21.60 2.90 -1.33
CA LYS A 27 22.78 2.11 -1.72
C LYS A 27 24.08 2.75 -1.25
N ALA A 28 24.19 4.08 -1.30
CA ALA A 28 25.33 4.82 -0.78
C ALA A 28 25.48 4.67 0.74
N ALA A 29 24.36 4.64 1.47
CA ALA A 29 24.34 4.43 2.93
C ALA A 29 24.60 2.97 3.35
N HIS A 30 24.52 2.01 2.42
CA HIS A 30 24.70 0.58 2.68
C HIS A 30 25.77 -0.04 1.78
N PRO A 31 27.06 0.38 1.90
CA PRO A 31 28.16 -0.18 1.12
C PRO A 31 28.34 -1.66 1.46
N SER A 32 28.65 -2.45 0.45
CA SER A 32 28.93 -3.89 0.64
C SER A 32 30.21 -4.10 1.43
N VAL A 33 30.13 -4.90 2.49
CA VAL A 33 31.28 -5.27 3.33
C VAL A 33 32.36 -6.00 2.52
N SER A 34 31.98 -6.71 1.46
CA SER A 34 32.91 -7.44 0.57
C SER A 34 33.49 -6.58 -0.56
N GLY A 35 33.18 -5.28 -0.62
CA GLY A 35 33.60 -4.41 -1.72
C GLY A 35 32.87 -4.64 -3.06
N HIS A 36 32.09 -5.70 -3.18
CA HIS A 36 31.26 -5.96 -4.35
C HIS A 36 29.99 -5.11 -4.31
N GLN A 37 29.87 -4.16 -5.22
CA GLN A 37 28.74 -3.22 -5.35
C GLN A 37 27.39 -3.88 -5.74
N GLY A 38 27.29 -5.20 -5.67
CA GLY A 38 26.14 -5.98 -6.13
C GLY A 38 26.15 -6.17 -7.65
N LYS A 39 25.83 -7.38 -8.08
CA LYS A 39 25.86 -7.79 -9.50
C LYS A 39 24.71 -7.23 -10.34
N TYR A 40 23.63 -6.77 -9.67
CA TYR A 40 22.38 -6.44 -10.34
C TYR A 40 22.10 -4.94 -10.30
N GLN A 41 21.58 -4.43 -11.43
CA GLN A 41 21.04 -3.08 -11.49
C GLN A 41 19.84 -2.96 -10.57
N MET A 42 19.78 -1.89 -9.77
CA MET A 42 18.68 -1.69 -8.80
C MET A 42 17.33 -1.56 -9.48
N ARG A 43 17.28 -0.98 -10.69
CA ARG A 43 16.05 -0.91 -11.48
C ARG A 43 15.49 -2.31 -11.75
N GLU A 44 16.34 -3.29 -12.08
CA GLU A 44 15.90 -4.66 -12.32
C GLU A 44 15.39 -5.36 -11.05
N ILE A 45 15.97 -5.04 -9.89
CA ILE A 45 15.42 -5.49 -8.59
C ILE A 45 14.01 -4.95 -8.38
N VAL A 46 13.78 -3.65 -8.63
CA VAL A 46 12.45 -3.04 -8.52
C VAL A 46 11.50 -3.63 -9.56
N ASN A 47 11.93 -3.82 -10.81
CA ASN A 47 11.14 -4.47 -11.86
C ASN A 47 10.66 -5.87 -11.43
N ALA A 48 11.54 -6.67 -10.81
CA ALA A 48 11.17 -7.98 -10.29
C ALA A 48 10.14 -7.91 -9.15
N ILE A 49 10.23 -6.92 -8.26
CA ILE A 49 9.23 -6.67 -7.21
C ILE A 49 7.88 -6.28 -7.83
N MET A 50 7.88 -5.38 -8.83
CA MET A 50 6.67 -4.95 -9.54
C MET A 50 6.03 -6.11 -10.30
N TYR A 51 6.85 -6.92 -11.00
CA TYR A 51 6.40 -8.12 -11.69
C TYR A 51 5.70 -9.09 -10.73
N GLN A 52 6.35 -9.41 -9.61
CA GLN A 52 5.81 -10.30 -8.60
C GLN A 52 4.53 -9.75 -7.96
N SER A 53 4.48 -8.45 -7.68
CA SER A 53 3.28 -7.79 -7.14
C SER A 53 2.10 -7.91 -8.11
N ARG A 54 2.33 -7.64 -9.40
CA ARG A 54 1.30 -7.62 -10.43
C ARG A 54 0.79 -9.00 -10.82
N THR A 55 1.70 -9.96 -10.99
CA THR A 55 1.37 -11.33 -11.40
C THR A 55 0.93 -12.23 -10.25
N GLY A 56 1.38 -11.93 -9.03
CA GLY A 56 1.15 -12.74 -7.84
C GLY A 56 1.96 -14.04 -7.79
N CYS A 57 2.94 -14.22 -8.68
CA CYS A 57 3.74 -15.43 -8.73
C CYS A 57 4.50 -15.68 -7.42
N GLN A 58 4.87 -16.92 -7.16
CA GLN A 58 5.78 -17.25 -6.08
C GLN A 58 7.18 -16.70 -6.39
N TRP A 59 7.94 -16.35 -5.37
CA TRP A 59 9.31 -15.86 -5.55
C TRP A 59 10.23 -16.85 -6.32
N SER A 60 9.99 -18.14 -6.15
CA SER A 60 10.71 -19.19 -6.86
C SER A 60 10.35 -19.31 -8.35
N LEU A 61 9.26 -18.67 -8.76
CA LEU A 61 8.74 -18.67 -10.12
C LEU A 61 8.93 -17.30 -10.81
N LEU A 62 9.84 -16.49 -10.31
CA LEU A 62 10.28 -15.31 -11.05
C LEU A 62 10.93 -15.73 -12.38
N PRO A 63 10.67 -15.02 -13.48
CA PRO A 63 11.32 -15.27 -14.77
C PRO A 63 12.85 -15.29 -14.66
N HIS A 64 13.49 -16.16 -15.42
CA HIS A 64 14.94 -16.36 -15.36
C HIS A 64 15.77 -15.18 -15.91
N ASP A 65 15.16 -14.29 -16.67
CA ASP A 65 15.71 -13.06 -17.21
C ASP A 65 15.61 -11.85 -16.25
N LEU A 66 14.93 -12.04 -15.10
CA LEU A 66 14.96 -11.12 -13.97
C LEU A 66 16.04 -11.52 -12.94
N PRO A 67 16.45 -10.62 -12.04
CA PRO A 67 17.38 -10.98 -10.98
C PRO A 67 16.87 -12.17 -10.15
N PRO A 68 17.78 -13.06 -9.67
CA PRO A 68 17.39 -14.27 -8.96
C PRO A 68 16.66 -13.93 -7.65
N ARG A 69 15.77 -14.83 -7.26
CA ARG A 69 14.97 -14.74 -6.02
C ARG A 69 15.76 -14.25 -4.81
N SER A 70 16.97 -14.80 -4.61
CA SER A 70 17.80 -14.45 -3.43
C SER A 70 18.16 -12.97 -3.40
N ALA A 71 18.54 -12.38 -4.54
CA ALA A 71 18.86 -10.97 -4.64
C ALA A 71 17.60 -10.10 -4.45
N VAL A 72 16.49 -10.44 -5.12
CA VAL A 72 15.25 -9.65 -5.03
C VAL A 72 14.69 -9.68 -3.60
N MET A 73 14.67 -10.85 -2.95
CA MET A 73 14.21 -10.97 -1.57
C MET A 73 15.10 -10.25 -0.56
N TYR A 74 16.42 -10.24 -0.80
CA TYR A 74 17.35 -9.48 0.04
C TYR A 74 16.97 -7.99 0.07
N TYR A 75 16.89 -7.35 -1.10
CA TYR A 75 16.54 -5.92 -1.19
C TYR A 75 15.11 -5.64 -0.72
N TYR A 76 14.14 -6.46 -1.12
CA TYR A 76 12.76 -6.33 -0.64
C TYR A 76 12.68 -6.35 0.89
N THR A 77 13.41 -7.29 1.52
CA THR A 77 13.41 -7.43 2.98
C THR A 77 14.16 -6.29 3.67
N ALA A 78 15.29 -5.84 3.11
CA ALA A 78 16.04 -4.70 3.63
C ALA A 78 15.19 -3.43 3.59
N TRP A 79 14.66 -3.08 2.42
CA TRP A 79 13.84 -1.88 2.21
C TRP A 79 12.56 -1.86 3.05
N ARG A 80 11.96 -3.03 3.30
CA ARG A 80 10.83 -3.14 4.23
C ARG A 80 11.25 -2.90 5.69
N LYS A 81 12.41 -3.42 6.09
CA LYS A 81 12.87 -3.34 7.49
C LYS A 81 13.29 -1.93 7.89
N ASP A 82 13.93 -1.20 6.99
CA ASP A 82 14.40 0.16 7.24
C ASP A 82 13.41 1.25 6.77
N GLY A 83 12.29 0.86 6.16
CA GLY A 83 11.23 1.77 5.74
C GLY A 83 11.47 2.46 4.40
N THR A 84 12.46 2.03 3.62
CA THR A 84 12.76 2.60 2.30
C THR A 84 11.58 2.47 1.33
N ASP A 85 10.85 1.34 1.36
CA ASP A 85 9.63 1.12 0.57
C ASP A 85 8.56 2.17 0.88
N LYS A 86 8.38 2.50 2.17
CA LYS A 86 7.46 3.56 2.61
C LYS A 86 7.97 4.94 2.21
N THR A 87 9.27 5.20 2.29
CA THR A 87 9.89 6.47 1.86
C THR A 87 9.63 6.71 0.36
N ILE A 88 9.83 5.70 -0.49
CA ILE A 88 9.52 5.79 -1.93
C ILE A 88 8.03 6.07 -2.14
N HIS A 89 7.17 5.32 -1.45
CA HIS A 89 5.74 5.49 -1.53
C HIS A 89 5.31 6.91 -1.14
N ASP A 90 5.80 7.45 -0.02
CA ASP A 90 5.42 8.77 0.48
C ASP A 90 5.91 9.89 -0.43
N LEU A 91 7.13 9.78 -0.98
CA LEU A 91 7.65 10.71 -1.98
C LEU A 91 6.71 10.82 -3.19
N LEU A 92 6.30 9.67 -3.75
CA LEU A 92 5.38 9.66 -4.89
C LEU A 92 3.99 10.18 -4.51
N ARG A 93 3.54 9.91 -3.29
CA ARG A 93 2.28 10.43 -2.76
C ARG A 93 2.29 11.96 -2.74
N PHE A 94 3.35 12.57 -2.23
CA PHE A 94 3.50 14.03 -2.23
C PHE A 94 3.46 14.59 -3.64
N GLN A 95 4.22 14.04 -4.57
CA GLN A 95 4.26 14.48 -5.96
C GLN A 95 2.90 14.36 -6.66
N VAL A 96 2.15 13.25 -6.44
CA VAL A 96 0.81 13.10 -7.00
C VAL A 96 -0.15 14.15 -6.44
N ARG A 97 -0.06 14.47 -5.16
CA ARG A 97 -0.90 15.50 -4.54
C ARG A 97 -0.60 16.88 -5.11
N GLU A 98 0.68 17.25 -5.20
CA GLU A 98 1.14 18.52 -5.77
C GLU A 98 0.74 18.66 -7.24
N LYS A 99 0.90 17.61 -8.06
CA LYS A 99 0.41 17.55 -9.46
C LYS A 99 -1.10 17.83 -9.54
N ASN A 100 -1.87 17.43 -8.52
CA ASN A 100 -3.30 17.69 -8.40
C ASN A 100 -3.61 19.01 -7.65
N ARG A 101 -2.64 19.92 -7.52
CA ARG A 101 -2.77 21.24 -6.84
C ARG A 101 -3.26 21.11 -5.40
N ARG A 102 -2.76 20.13 -4.66
CA ARG A 102 -3.06 19.89 -3.26
C ARG A 102 -1.78 19.97 -2.44
N LEU A 103 -1.92 20.36 -1.19
CA LEU A 103 -0.81 20.30 -0.22
C LEU A 103 -0.28 18.87 -0.12
N ALA A 104 1.01 18.72 0.16
CA ALA A 104 1.68 17.43 0.30
C ALA A 104 0.97 16.53 1.33
N ASP A 105 0.55 17.10 2.44
CA ASP A 105 -0.22 16.40 3.46
C ASP A 105 -1.72 16.70 3.37
N PRO A 106 -2.59 15.68 3.58
CA PRO A 106 -4.03 15.87 3.54
C PRO A 106 -4.57 16.45 4.84
N SER A 107 -5.64 17.25 4.76
CA SER A 107 -6.42 17.66 5.93
C SER A 107 -7.53 16.66 6.30
N LEU A 108 -7.87 15.75 5.39
CA LEU A 108 -8.91 14.74 5.56
C LEU A 108 -8.42 13.38 5.09
N VAL A 109 -8.68 12.35 5.90
CA VAL A 109 -8.44 10.95 5.58
C VAL A 109 -9.74 10.14 5.66
N VAL A 110 -9.78 9.03 4.95
CA VAL A 110 -10.87 8.05 5.00
C VAL A 110 -10.29 6.73 5.48
N LEU A 111 -10.86 6.16 6.54
CA LEU A 111 -10.44 4.87 7.09
C LEU A 111 -11.47 3.80 6.72
N ASP A 112 -10.95 2.63 6.33
CA ASP A 112 -11.79 1.45 6.10
C ASP A 112 -11.00 0.16 6.33
N THR A 113 -11.70 -0.97 6.49
CA THR A 113 -11.10 -2.29 6.68
C THR A 113 -11.62 -3.32 5.68
N GLN A 114 -10.70 -4.10 5.14
CA GLN A 114 -11.01 -5.23 4.28
C GLN A 114 -10.49 -6.53 4.89
N SER A 115 -11.35 -7.56 4.99
CA SER A 115 -10.90 -8.91 5.36
C SER A 115 -10.41 -9.64 4.13
N VAL A 116 -9.17 -10.12 4.17
CA VAL A 116 -8.47 -10.78 3.07
C VAL A 116 -8.20 -12.24 3.46
N ARG A 117 -8.58 -13.16 2.59
CA ARG A 117 -8.34 -14.59 2.80
C ARG A 117 -6.83 -14.88 2.80
N ALA A 118 -6.35 -15.57 3.83
CA ALA A 118 -4.96 -16.03 3.86
C ALA A 118 -4.76 -17.29 3.01
N ALA A 119 -3.54 -17.44 2.46
CA ALA A 119 -3.10 -18.68 1.82
C ALA A 119 -2.70 -19.73 2.86
N ALA A 120 -2.60 -21.00 2.45
CA ALA A 120 -2.32 -22.12 3.34
C ALA A 120 -1.00 -22.01 4.12
N GLY A 121 0.03 -21.36 3.58
CA GLY A 121 1.34 -21.18 4.21
C GLY A 121 1.44 -19.98 5.16
N VAL A 122 0.37 -19.24 5.38
CA VAL A 122 0.37 -18.08 6.30
C VAL A 122 0.23 -18.56 7.75
N PRO A 123 1.07 -18.09 8.69
CA PRO A 123 1.04 -18.57 10.08
C PRO A 123 -0.31 -18.34 10.76
N LYS A 124 -0.81 -19.35 11.43
CA LYS A 124 -2.06 -19.27 12.21
C LYS A 124 -1.99 -18.25 13.34
N THR A 125 -0.80 -17.99 13.89
CA THR A 125 -0.56 -17.00 14.95
C THR A 125 -0.83 -15.55 14.52
N THR A 126 -0.81 -15.28 13.22
CA THR A 126 -1.05 -13.93 12.65
C THR A 126 -2.32 -13.85 11.80
N THR A 127 -3.15 -14.90 11.83
CA THR A 127 -4.43 -14.97 11.13
C THR A 127 -5.58 -15.20 12.12
N GLY A 128 -6.80 -14.95 11.67
CA GLY A 128 -8.01 -15.18 12.45
C GLY A 128 -9.21 -15.30 11.52
N ARG A 129 -10.41 -15.34 12.08
CA ARG A 129 -11.65 -15.33 11.31
C ARG A 129 -12.43 -14.07 11.62
N ASP A 130 -12.78 -13.31 10.59
CA ASP A 130 -13.74 -12.22 10.70
C ASP A 130 -15.11 -12.80 11.00
N ALA A 131 -15.68 -12.47 12.15
CA ALA A 131 -16.95 -13.03 12.60
C ALA A 131 -18.13 -12.57 11.73
N ALA A 132 -18.10 -11.32 11.27
CA ALA A 132 -19.18 -10.74 10.46
C ALA A 132 -19.11 -11.19 9.00
N LYS A 133 -17.93 -11.09 8.38
CA LYS A 133 -17.72 -11.43 6.96
C LYS A 133 -17.43 -12.91 6.75
N LYS A 134 -17.24 -13.70 7.82
CA LYS A 134 -16.88 -15.13 7.83
C LYS A 134 -15.62 -15.46 7.01
N VAL A 135 -14.71 -14.50 6.85
CA VAL A 135 -13.46 -14.63 6.09
C VAL A 135 -12.33 -15.08 7.02
N PRO A 136 -11.69 -16.24 6.78
CA PRO A 136 -10.49 -16.65 7.49
C PRO A 136 -9.26 -15.99 6.84
N GLY A 137 -8.42 -15.32 7.64
CA GLY A 137 -7.22 -14.68 7.14
C GLY A 137 -6.79 -13.45 7.94
N ARG A 138 -6.48 -12.38 7.25
CA ARG A 138 -6.06 -11.11 7.84
C ARG A 138 -7.02 -9.98 7.50
N LYS A 139 -7.08 -8.99 8.37
CA LYS A 139 -7.77 -7.73 8.15
C LYS A 139 -6.73 -6.70 7.73
N ARG A 140 -7.00 -6.02 6.62
CA ARG A 140 -6.20 -4.92 6.09
C ARG A 140 -6.97 -3.63 6.31
N GLY A 141 -6.47 -2.75 7.18
CA GLY A 141 -6.96 -1.40 7.35
C GLY A 141 -6.17 -0.44 6.47
N LEU A 142 -6.85 0.50 5.86
CA LEU A 142 -6.26 1.60 5.10
C LEU A 142 -6.76 2.94 5.63
N ALA A 143 -5.85 3.91 5.69
CA ALA A 143 -6.18 5.31 5.73
C ALA A 143 -5.75 5.93 4.40
N THR A 144 -6.70 6.52 3.66
CA THR A 144 -6.45 7.15 2.36
C THR A 144 -6.85 8.61 2.38
N ASP A 145 -6.26 9.41 1.51
CA ASP A 145 -6.77 10.76 1.24
C ASP A 145 -7.92 10.73 0.22
N VAL A 146 -8.43 11.91 -0.14
CA VAL A 146 -9.53 12.07 -1.11
C VAL A 146 -9.15 11.74 -2.57
N LEU A 147 -7.86 11.51 -2.87
CA LEU A 147 -7.37 11.05 -4.16
C LEU A 147 -7.17 9.52 -4.20
N GLY A 148 -7.50 8.82 -3.12
CA GLY A 148 -7.27 7.39 -2.95
C GLY A 148 -5.79 7.04 -2.71
N LEU A 149 -4.99 8.00 -2.26
CA LEU A 149 -3.59 7.76 -1.94
C LEU A 149 -3.47 7.26 -0.50
N VAL A 150 -2.81 6.15 -0.31
CA VAL A 150 -2.64 5.52 1.00
C VAL A 150 -1.70 6.37 1.86
N ILE A 151 -2.11 6.67 3.09
CA ILE A 151 -1.33 7.37 4.11
C ILE A 151 -0.77 6.37 5.12
N ALA A 152 -1.62 5.42 5.53
CA ALA A 152 -1.27 4.39 6.50
C ALA A 152 -1.93 3.06 6.16
N VAL A 153 -1.25 1.98 6.51
CA VAL A 153 -1.72 0.59 6.37
C VAL A 153 -1.54 -0.10 7.70
N VAL A 154 -2.51 -0.92 8.10
CA VAL A 154 -2.41 -1.83 9.24
C VAL A 154 -2.87 -3.21 8.78
N VAL A 155 -2.07 -4.23 9.02
CA VAL A 155 -2.44 -5.62 8.75
C VAL A 155 -2.40 -6.42 10.06
N ALA A 156 -3.50 -7.07 10.39
CA ALA A 156 -3.63 -7.88 11.60
C ALA A 156 -4.50 -9.13 11.35
N ALA A 157 -4.64 -10.01 12.33
CA ALA A 157 -5.55 -11.14 12.24
C ALA A 157 -6.98 -10.68 11.96
N ALA A 158 -7.73 -11.39 11.11
CA ALA A 158 -9.09 -10.99 10.74
C ALA A 158 -10.08 -11.01 11.92
N SER A 159 -9.74 -11.70 13.01
CA SER A 159 -10.51 -11.69 14.26
C SER A 159 -10.40 -10.38 15.06
N ILE A 160 -9.42 -9.53 14.76
CA ILE A 160 -9.25 -8.24 15.43
C ILE A 160 -10.42 -7.32 15.06
N HIS A 161 -10.99 -6.66 16.07
CA HIS A 161 -12.11 -5.75 15.87
C HIS A 161 -11.71 -4.50 15.07
N ASP A 162 -12.62 -3.98 14.24
CA ASP A 162 -12.36 -2.82 13.37
C ASP A 162 -11.91 -1.59 14.18
N ASN A 163 -12.43 -1.39 15.40
CA ASN A 163 -11.99 -0.30 16.27
C ASN A 163 -10.50 -0.34 16.61
N ALA A 164 -9.94 -1.52 16.89
CA ALA A 164 -8.51 -1.65 17.18
C ALA A 164 -7.66 -1.32 15.94
N ILE A 165 -8.13 -1.73 14.75
CA ILE A 165 -7.50 -1.35 13.48
C ILE A 165 -7.62 0.16 13.25
N GLY A 166 -8.80 0.74 13.53
CA GLY A 166 -9.04 2.18 13.40
C GLY A 166 -8.11 3.01 14.29
N ASN A 167 -7.96 2.62 15.56
CA ASN A 167 -7.03 3.28 16.48
C ASN A 167 -5.59 3.21 15.97
N ALA A 168 -5.14 2.02 15.57
CA ALA A 168 -3.79 1.84 15.01
C ALA A 168 -3.58 2.63 13.71
N LEU A 169 -4.60 2.77 12.86
CA LEU A 169 -4.54 3.61 11.66
C LEU A 169 -4.39 5.10 12.02
N LEU A 170 -5.16 5.59 13.01
CA LEU A 170 -5.06 6.98 13.47
C LEU A 170 -3.67 7.28 14.05
N ASP A 171 -3.09 6.34 14.81
CA ASP A 171 -1.73 6.46 15.33
C ASP A 171 -0.70 6.55 14.18
N ARG A 172 -0.84 5.68 13.18
CA ARG A 172 0.05 5.70 12.01
C ARG A 172 -0.13 6.94 11.13
N VAL A 173 -1.35 7.45 10.99
CA VAL A 173 -1.62 8.71 10.30
C VAL A 173 -0.94 9.87 11.03
N ALA A 174 -1.12 9.96 12.35
CA ALA A 174 -0.48 11.01 13.16
C ALA A 174 1.06 10.94 13.11
N ALA A 175 1.63 9.72 13.03
CA ALA A 175 3.07 9.53 12.89
C ALA A 175 3.62 9.82 11.47
N ALA A 176 2.76 9.69 10.44
CA ALA A 176 3.15 9.84 9.03
C ALA A 176 2.92 11.25 8.47
N THR A 177 2.31 12.13 9.24
CA THR A 177 1.95 13.49 8.80
C THR A 177 2.35 14.52 9.86
N PRO A 178 2.65 15.76 9.47
CA PRO A 178 2.94 16.84 10.44
C PRO A 178 1.78 17.02 11.42
N PRO A 179 2.06 17.32 12.69
CA PRO A 179 1.03 17.60 13.70
C PRO A 179 0.01 18.63 13.22
N GLY A 180 -1.29 18.28 13.34
CA GLY A 180 -2.38 19.18 12.94
C GLY A 180 -2.67 19.28 11.44
N SER A 181 -1.89 18.63 10.56
CA SER A 181 -2.19 18.61 9.13
C SER A 181 -3.47 17.83 8.84
N VAL A 182 -3.62 16.63 9.39
CA VAL A 182 -4.85 15.84 9.29
C VAL A 182 -5.81 16.29 10.39
N GLN A 183 -6.91 16.91 10.00
CA GLN A 183 -7.93 17.44 10.93
C GLN A 183 -9.15 16.53 11.05
N THR A 184 -9.46 15.77 10.00
CA THR A 184 -10.69 14.97 9.96
C THR A 184 -10.40 13.56 9.44
N ALA A 185 -11.00 12.57 10.08
CA ALA A 185 -11.05 11.18 9.60
C ALA A 185 -12.52 10.75 9.40
N LEU A 186 -12.85 10.25 8.21
CA LEU A 186 -14.16 9.65 7.93
C LEU A 186 -14.07 8.14 8.10
N VAL A 187 -15.03 7.57 8.80
CA VAL A 187 -15.14 6.12 9.05
C VAL A 187 -16.57 5.64 8.80
N ASP A 188 -16.76 4.34 8.60
CA ASP A 188 -18.11 3.78 8.50
C ASP A 188 -18.72 3.44 9.87
N GLN A 189 -19.98 2.96 9.86
CA GLN A 189 -20.69 2.54 11.06
C GLN A 189 -20.11 1.29 11.74
N GLY A 190 -19.20 0.57 11.10
CA GLY A 190 -18.45 -0.54 11.70
C GLY A 190 -17.52 -0.06 12.83
N PHE A 191 -17.07 1.18 12.72
CA PHE A 191 -16.28 1.84 13.77
C PHE A 191 -17.20 2.43 14.84
N LYS A 192 -16.78 2.36 16.10
CA LYS A 192 -17.57 2.81 17.26
C LYS A 192 -16.92 4.02 17.94
N ASN A 193 -17.62 4.55 18.94
CA ASN A 193 -17.20 5.74 19.69
C ASN A 193 -15.77 5.68 20.27
N SER A 194 -15.22 4.49 20.51
CA SER A 194 -13.82 4.33 20.95
C SER A 194 -12.81 4.88 19.93
N VAL A 195 -13.10 4.76 18.63
CA VAL A 195 -12.24 5.34 17.58
C VAL A 195 -12.37 6.85 17.55
N VAL A 196 -13.59 7.38 17.81
CA VAL A 196 -13.83 8.84 17.94
C VAL A 196 -13.03 9.41 19.10
N ALA A 197 -13.11 8.76 20.28
CA ALA A 197 -12.37 9.18 21.46
C ALA A 197 -10.85 9.10 21.23
N HIS A 198 -10.36 8.02 20.60
CA HIS A 198 -8.95 7.89 20.27
C HIS A 198 -8.46 8.96 19.28
N GLY A 199 -9.25 9.25 18.24
CA GLY A 199 -8.94 10.33 17.29
C GLY A 199 -8.76 11.68 17.97
N ALA A 200 -9.63 12.00 18.94
CA ALA A 200 -9.53 13.24 19.72
C ALA A 200 -8.18 13.34 20.46
N THR A 201 -7.64 12.25 21.00
CA THR A 201 -6.30 12.25 21.63
C THR A 201 -5.17 12.53 20.65
N ARG A 202 -5.40 12.36 19.35
CA ARG A 202 -4.46 12.65 18.25
C ARG A 202 -4.73 13.98 17.56
N GLY A 203 -5.70 14.76 18.05
CA GLY A 203 -6.12 16.00 17.40
C GLY A 203 -6.87 15.80 16.09
N ILE A 204 -7.43 14.61 15.85
CA ILE A 204 -8.14 14.25 14.63
C ILE A 204 -9.65 14.05 14.96
N ALA A 205 -10.52 14.88 14.36
CA ALA A 205 -11.96 14.75 14.49
C ALA A 205 -12.46 13.56 13.65
N VAL A 206 -12.80 12.45 14.29
CA VAL A 206 -13.36 11.27 13.62
C VAL A 206 -14.86 11.45 13.44
N LYS A 207 -15.35 11.32 12.21
CA LYS A 207 -16.75 11.41 11.84
C LYS A 207 -17.25 10.07 11.30
N ILE A 208 -18.22 9.47 11.98
CA ILE A 208 -18.89 8.26 11.52
C ILE A 208 -19.90 8.68 10.44
N VAL A 209 -19.74 8.16 9.22
CA VAL A 209 -20.63 8.44 8.10
C VAL A 209 -21.73 7.39 8.09
N GLU A 210 -22.97 7.82 8.31
CA GLU A 210 -24.14 6.96 8.28
C GLU A 210 -24.56 6.63 6.85
N ARG A 211 -25.12 5.42 6.66
CA ARG A 211 -25.81 5.10 5.41
C ARG A 211 -27.10 5.92 5.34
N ASN A 212 -27.35 6.54 4.20
CA ASN A 212 -28.61 7.24 3.98
C ASN A 212 -29.77 6.21 4.00
N PRO A 213 -30.69 6.25 4.97
CA PRO A 213 -31.77 5.27 5.07
C PRO A 213 -32.85 5.43 4.00
N ALA A 214 -32.88 6.54 3.25
CA ALA A 214 -33.95 6.88 2.29
C ALA A 214 -33.72 6.36 0.86
N GLY A 215 -32.64 5.62 0.56
CA GLY A 215 -32.32 5.19 -0.79
C GLY A 215 -32.40 3.67 -0.98
N ALA A 216 -33.37 3.18 -1.77
CA ALA A 216 -33.29 1.86 -2.36
C ALA A 216 -32.17 1.88 -3.43
N GLY A 217 -31.01 1.21 -3.15
CA GLY A 217 -29.90 1.12 -4.08
C GLY A 217 -28.56 1.58 -3.48
N PHE A 218 -27.48 1.35 -4.24
CA PHE A 218 -26.12 1.79 -3.87
C PHE A 218 -26.00 3.31 -4.09
N VAL A 219 -26.00 4.09 -3.03
CA VAL A 219 -25.69 5.53 -3.08
C VAL A 219 -24.26 5.73 -2.58
N PRO A 220 -23.31 6.16 -3.45
CA PRO A 220 -21.95 6.45 -3.03
C PRO A 220 -21.96 7.57 -1.98
N GLN A 221 -21.45 7.28 -0.78
CA GLN A 221 -21.29 8.30 0.25
C GLN A 221 -20.19 9.29 -0.17
N PRO A 222 -20.44 10.62 -0.13
CA PRO A 222 -19.45 11.61 -0.54
C PRO A 222 -18.10 11.39 0.15
N LYS A 223 -17.04 11.30 -0.65
CA LYS A 223 -15.64 11.07 -0.24
C LYS A 223 -15.32 9.66 0.30
N ARG A 224 -16.29 8.85 0.74
CA ARG A 224 -16.00 7.52 1.32
C ARG A 224 -15.75 6.43 0.29
N TRP A 225 -16.42 6.49 -0.88
CA TRP A 225 -16.21 5.55 -1.99
C TRP A 225 -14.75 5.46 -2.46
N VAL A 226 -13.93 6.49 -2.13
CA VAL A 226 -12.52 6.56 -2.54
C VAL A 226 -11.68 5.43 -1.95
N VAL A 227 -11.89 5.06 -0.67
CA VAL A 227 -11.15 3.94 -0.06
C VAL A 227 -11.58 2.61 -0.67
N GLU A 228 -12.85 2.44 -1.00
CA GLU A 228 -13.36 1.26 -1.71
C GLU A 228 -12.73 1.15 -3.11
N GLN A 229 -12.64 2.27 -3.84
CA GLN A 229 -11.94 2.33 -5.13
C GLN A 229 -10.44 2.00 -4.97
N THR A 230 -9.82 2.41 -3.87
CA THR A 230 -8.41 2.07 -3.60
C THR A 230 -8.24 0.57 -3.43
N TYR A 231 -9.12 -0.11 -2.69
CA TYR A 231 -9.13 -1.58 -2.61
C TYR A 231 -9.32 -2.22 -3.99
N GLY A 232 -10.25 -1.69 -4.81
CA GLY A 232 -10.46 -2.14 -6.18
C GLY A 232 -9.18 -1.99 -7.04
N THR A 233 -8.50 -0.85 -6.95
CA THR A 233 -7.24 -0.60 -7.64
C THR A 233 -6.14 -1.56 -7.17
N MET A 234 -6.05 -1.82 -5.87
CA MET A 234 -5.10 -2.78 -5.30
C MET A 234 -5.35 -4.22 -5.77
N SER A 235 -6.59 -4.60 -6.05
CA SER A 235 -6.94 -5.94 -6.54
C SER A 235 -6.37 -6.24 -7.93
N LEU A 236 -5.99 -5.22 -8.70
CA LEU A 236 -5.23 -5.37 -9.95
C LEU A 236 -3.82 -5.92 -9.74
N HIS A 237 -3.30 -5.84 -8.52
CA HIS A 237 -2.07 -6.49 -8.08
C HIS A 237 -2.43 -7.85 -7.47
N ARG A 238 -2.28 -8.92 -8.25
CA ARG A 238 -2.74 -10.26 -7.87
C ARG A 238 -2.16 -10.76 -6.55
N ARG A 239 -0.97 -10.26 -6.16
CA ARG A 239 -0.36 -10.57 -4.86
C ARG A 239 -1.18 -10.05 -3.67
N LEU A 240 -2.05 -9.05 -3.88
CA LEU A 240 -2.89 -8.45 -2.83
C LEU A 240 -4.33 -9.02 -2.76
N VAL A 241 -4.75 -9.82 -3.74
CA VAL A 241 -6.09 -10.44 -3.77
C VAL A 241 -6.25 -11.46 -2.64
N ARG A 242 -5.16 -12.11 -2.27
CA ARG A 242 -5.04 -13.01 -1.13
C ARG A 242 -3.83 -12.60 -0.30
N ASP A 243 -3.82 -12.90 0.99
CA ASP A 243 -2.62 -12.72 1.79
C ASP A 243 -1.76 -13.98 1.73
N TYR A 244 -0.55 -13.85 1.20
CA TYR A 244 0.44 -14.92 1.07
C TYR A 244 1.67 -14.67 1.96
N GLU A 245 1.69 -13.54 2.67
CA GLU A 245 2.89 -13.12 3.36
C GLU A 245 2.98 -13.79 4.74
N HIS A 246 4.17 -14.27 5.09
CA HIS A 246 4.40 -14.88 6.39
C HIS A 246 4.23 -13.87 7.53
N ASP A 247 4.68 -12.64 7.32
CA ASP A 247 4.71 -11.55 8.29
C ASP A 247 3.71 -10.45 7.88
N PRO A 248 2.86 -9.93 8.80
CA PRO A 248 1.97 -8.81 8.55
C PRO A 248 2.67 -7.57 7.98
N ALA A 249 3.87 -7.24 8.45
CA ALA A 249 4.65 -6.13 7.91
C ALA A 249 5.04 -6.34 6.42
N SER A 250 5.21 -7.59 5.99
CA SER A 250 5.41 -7.91 4.58
C SER A 250 4.14 -7.64 3.75
N SER A 251 2.95 -7.93 4.30
CA SER A 251 1.68 -7.57 3.67
C SER A 251 1.50 -6.05 3.54
N GLU A 252 1.91 -5.28 4.55
CA GLU A 252 1.88 -3.82 4.51
C GLU A 252 2.82 -3.28 3.41
N SER A 253 4.05 -3.77 3.35
CA SER A 253 5.03 -3.44 2.30
C SER A 253 4.48 -3.73 0.88
N ARG A 254 3.71 -4.82 0.71
CA ARG A 254 3.04 -5.10 -0.57
C ARG A 254 2.08 -4.02 -1.00
N VAL A 255 1.38 -3.41 -0.05
CA VAL A 255 0.50 -2.27 -0.33
C VAL A 255 1.33 -1.07 -0.80
N TYR A 256 2.42 -0.75 -0.11
CA TYR A 256 3.29 0.35 -0.52
C TYR A 256 3.85 0.14 -1.94
N TRP A 257 4.35 -1.04 -2.28
CA TRP A 257 4.84 -1.34 -3.62
C TRP A 257 3.76 -1.29 -4.70
N ALA A 258 2.56 -1.80 -4.41
CA ALA A 258 1.43 -1.70 -5.33
C ALA A 258 1.02 -0.25 -5.58
N MET A 259 0.96 0.56 -4.52
CA MET A 259 0.64 1.99 -4.67
C MET A 259 1.78 2.77 -5.31
N THR A 260 3.04 2.37 -5.13
CA THR A 260 4.19 2.90 -5.86
C THR A 260 4.04 2.68 -7.38
N ASP A 261 3.61 1.48 -7.83
CA ASP A 261 3.28 1.23 -9.23
C ASP A 261 2.17 2.16 -9.73
N VAL A 262 1.08 2.27 -8.97
CA VAL A 262 -0.07 3.13 -9.33
C VAL A 262 0.34 4.61 -9.42
N MET A 263 1.06 5.11 -8.42
CA MET A 263 1.43 6.53 -8.34
C MET A 263 2.48 6.90 -9.39
N SER A 264 3.48 6.05 -9.61
CA SER A 264 4.49 6.31 -10.65
C SER A 264 3.86 6.36 -12.05
N ARG A 265 2.83 5.54 -12.33
CA ARG A 265 2.04 5.64 -13.59
C ARG A 265 1.26 6.93 -13.68
N ARG A 266 0.65 7.40 -12.57
CA ARG A 266 -0.08 8.70 -12.54
C ARG A 266 0.86 9.89 -12.77
N LEU A 267 2.11 9.79 -12.39
CA LEU A 267 3.11 10.85 -12.55
C LEU A 267 3.72 10.88 -13.97
N ALA A 268 4.12 9.73 -14.50
CA ALA A 268 4.91 9.60 -15.73
C ALA A 268 4.08 9.32 -17.00
N GLY A 269 2.78 9.02 -16.90
CA GLY A 269 2.00 8.61 -18.05
C GLY A 269 0.54 9.06 -18.06
N PRO A 270 -0.20 8.72 -19.13
CA PRO A 270 -1.64 8.88 -19.14
C PRO A 270 -2.25 8.07 -18.00
N SER A 271 -3.12 8.70 -17.23
CA SER A 271 -3.70 8.13 -16.01
C SER A 271 -4.70 7.00 -16.27
N THR A 272 -5.08 6.75 -17.51
CA THR A 272 -6.06 5.74 -17.89
C THR A 272 -5.42 4.36 -17.92
N PRO A 273 -5.88 3.40 -17.11
CA PRO A 273 -5.41 2.03 -17.19
C PRO A 273 -5.68 1.41 -18.57
N ALA A 274 -4.71 0.68 -19.12
CA ALA A 274 -4.81 0.07 -20.46
C ALA A 274 -6.02 -0.87 -20.64
N TRP A 275 -6.57 -1.43 -19.55
CA TRP A 275 -7.77 -2.29 -19.59
C TRP A 275 -9.09 -1.55 -19.96
N ARG A 276 -9.08 -0.21 -19.97
CA ARG A 276 -10.23 0.60 -20.47
C ARG A 276 -10.18 0.86 -21.96
N THR A 277 -9.14 0.45 -22.64
CA THR A 277 -8.95 0.66 -24.09
C THR A 277 -9.09 -0.61 -24.93
N THR A 278 -9.48 -1.74 -24.31
CA THR A 278 -9.82 -3.01 -24.98
C THR A 278 -11.31 -3.27 -24.92
#